data_5fd0ebb5ecd49ce68357bd82f1221e10
#
_entry.id   5fd0ebb5ecd49ce68357bd82f1221e10
#
_cell.length_a   1.000
_cell.length_b   1.000
_cell.length_c   1.000
_cell.angle_alpha   90.00
_cell.angle_beta   90.00
_cell.angle_gamma   90.00
#
_symmetry.space_group_name_H-M   'P 1'
#
loop_
_entity.id
_entity.type
_entity.pdbx_description
1 polymer ?
#
loop_
_entity_poly.entity_id
_entity_poly.type
_entity_poly.pdbx_seq_one_letter_code
_entity_poly.pdbx_strand_id
1 'polypeptide(L)'
;MQTFWSDIAKGIPTALVTLGLGIAGLFIAYNQLKVARTKLELDRYDKRYAIFQQTWQILSETVMKGTREKRFGLATPFNNFLPEASFLFGEDIPHYLNECSRNWTELYGLEAELNDVAGPDRQKNIERTSALRLWFFEQASVHCKAKFTKYLKL
;
A
#
# COMPACT_ATOMS: atom_id res chain seq x y z
N MET A 1 63.35 -20.89 -28.92
CA MET A 1 63.13 -19.85 -27.89
C MET A 1 62.52 -18.55 -28.40
N GLN A 2 62.86 -18.12 -29.60
CA GLN A 2 62.28 -16.84 -30.17
C GLN A 2 60.76 -16.90 -30.44
N THR A 3 60.20 -18.01 -30.84
CA THR A 3 58.76 -18.17 -31.09
C THR A 3 57.90 -18.03 -29.86
N PHE A 4 58.36 -18.54 -28.70
CA PHE A 4 57.65 -18.48 -27.45
C PHE A 4 57.41 -17.03 -26.96
N TRP A 5 58.41 -16.17 -27.06
CA TRP A 5 58.27 -14.76 -26.67
C TRP A 5 57.42 -13.93 -27.63
N SER A 6 57.40 -14.29 -28.92
CA SER A 6 56.56 -13.63 -29.91
C SER A 6 55.07 -13.98 -29.70
N ASP A 7 54.73 -15.18 -29.27
CA ASP A 7 53.38 -15.62 -29.03
C ASP A 7 52.83 -15.03 -27.74
N ILE A 8 53.65 -14.91 -26.68
CA ILE A 8 53.28 -14.18 -25.46
C ILE A 8 53.05 -12.69 -25.78
N ALA A 9 53.89 -12.05 -26.55
CA ALA A 9 53.76 -10.64 -26.90
C ALA A 9 52.48 -10.35 -27.75
N LYS A 10 52.02 -11.29 -28.54
CA LYS A 10 50.77 -11.18 -29.30
C LYS A 10 49.49 -11.45 -28.42
N GLY A 11 49.63 -12.26 -27.36
CA GLY A 11 48.54 -12.59 -26.46
C GLY A 11 48.23 -11.49 -25.45
N ILE A 12 49.23 -10.71 -25.02
CA ILE A 12 49.06 -9.63 -24.03
C ILE A 12 48.02 -8.58 -24.44
N PRO A 13 48.00 -8.04 -25.66
CA PRO A 13 46.98 -7.05 -26.04
C PRO A 13 45.58 -7.61 -25.98
N THR A 14 45.36 -8.87 -26.38
CA THR A 14 44.04 -9.53 -26.30
C THR A 14 43.61 -9.74 -24.86
N ALA A 15 44.51 -10.17 -23.98
CA ALA A 15 44.20 -10.36 -22.57
C ALA A 15 43.83 -9.03 -21.88
N LEU A 16 44.50 -7.94 -22.18
CA LEU A 16 44.19 -6.60 -21.65
C LEU A 16 42.80 -6.10 -22.14
N VAL A 17 42.46 -6.30 -23.40
CA VAL A 17 41.15 -5.96 -23.93
C VAL A 17 40.07 -6.78 -23.25
N THR A 18 40.27 -8.09 -23.10
CA THR A 18 39.30 -8.98 -22.41
C THR A 18 39.12 -8.57 -20.96
N LEU A 19 40.21 -8.23 -20.26
CA LEU A 19 40.13 -7.73 -18.89
C LEU A 19 39.37 -6.41 -18.80
N GLY A 20 39.64 -5.48 -19.72
CA GLY A 20 38.92 -4.21 -19.80
C GLY A 20 37.43 -4.38 -20.05
N LEU A 21 37.03 -5.26 -20.96
CA LEU A 21 35.63 -5.61 -21.20
C LEU A 21 34.97 -6.28 -19.99
N GLY A 22 35.70 -7.14 -19.30
CA GLY A 22 35.23 -7.76 -18.07
C GLY A 22 34.93 -6.75 -16.97
N ILE A 23 35.84 -5.80 -16.74
CA ILE A 23 35.64 -4.72 -15.76
C ILE A 23 34.47 -3.82 -16.16
N ALA A 24 34.36 -3.45 -17.43
CA ALA A 24 33.23 -2.65 -17.92
C ALA A 24 31.91 -3.39 -17.74
N GLY A 25 31.86 -4.70 -18.02
CA GLY A 25 30.70 -5.54 -17.80
C GLY A 25 30.27 -5.60 -16.34
N LEU A 26 31.20 -5.75 -15.40
CA LEU A 26 30.94 -5.73 -13.96
C LEU A 26 30.40 -4.37 -13.51
N PHE A 27 30.94 -3.28 -14.02
CA PHE A 27 30.46 -1.94 -13.70
C PHE A 27 29.02 -1.70 -14.18
N ILE A 28 28.71 -2.13 -15.40
CA ILE A 28 27.36 -2.05 -15.95
C ILE A 28 26.38 -2.89 -15.12
N ALA A 29 26.76 -4.15 -14.79
CA ALA A 29 25.93 -5.04 -13.99
C ALA A 29 25.64 -4.46 -12.58
N TYR A 30 26.65 -3.87 -11.95
CA TYR A 30 26.49 -3.20 -10.66
C TYR A 30 25.51 -2.03 -10.72
N ASN A 31 25.63 -1.18 -11.74
CA ASN A 31 24.72 -0.05 -11.94
C ASN A 31 23.28 -0.53 -12.24
N GLN A 32 23.12 -1.57 -13.04
CA GLN A 32 21.80 -2.17 -13.32
C GLN A 32 21.17 -2.72 -12.03
N LEU A 33 21.94 -3.40 -11.19
CA LEU A 33 21.44 -3.89 -9.91
C LEU A 33 20.98 -2.76 -8.98
N LYS A 34 21.73 -1.65 -8.92
CA LYS A 34 21.36 -0.47 -8.14
C LYS A 34 20.05 0.14 -8.65
N VAL A 35 19.93 0.33 -9.97
CA VAL A 35 18.70 0.86 -10.57
C VAL A 35 17.51 -0.06 -10.30
N ALA A 36 17.68 -1.37 -10.44
CA ALA A 36 16.62 -2.35 -10.19
C ALA A 36 16.14 -2.31 -8.73
N ARG A 37 17.05 -2.17 -7.76
CA ARG A 37 16.68 -2.02 -6.34
C ARG A 37 15.89 -0.74 -6.09
N THR A 38 16.38 0.39 -6.59
CA THR A 38 15.67 1.67 -6.43
C THR A 38 14.27 1.62 -7.07
N LYS A 39 14.15 0.98 -8.23
CA LYS A 39 12.84 0.79 -8.88
C LYS A 39 11.90 -0.05 -8.02
N LEU A 40 12.39 -1.14 -7.44
CA LEU A 40 11.57 -1.99 -6.56
C LEU A 40 11.11 -1.25 -5.29
N GLU A 41 11.95 -0.39 -4.72
CA GLU A 41 11.58 0.45 -3.57
C GLU A 41 10.50 1.47 -3.95
N LEU A 42 10.63 2.10 -5.12
CA LEU A 42 9.64 3.03 -5.65
C LEU A 42 8.30 2.33 -5.93
N ASP A 43 8.33 1.16 -6.59
CA ASP A 43 7.14 0.37 -6.88
C ASP A 43 6.40 -0.04 -5.58
N ARG A 44 7.14 -0.37 -4.53
CA ARG A 44 6.55 -0.65 -3.20
C ARG A 44 5.94 0.60 -2.57
N TYR A 45 6.61 1.73 -2.67
CA TYR A 45 6.09 3.00 -2.18
C TYR A 45 4.78 3.37 -2.89
N ASP A 46 4.75 3.29 -4.22
CA ASP A 46 3.57 3.62 -5.02
C ASP A 46 2.36 2.75 -4.65
N LYS A 47 2.56 1.45 -4.46
CA LYS A 47 1.52 0.54 -4.00
C LYS A 47 1.02 0.87 -2.59
N ARG A 48 1.93 1.15 -1.66
CA ARG A 48 1.58 1.56 -0.29
C ARG A 48 0.80 2.87 -0.29
N TYR A 49 1.23 3.83 -1.11
CA TYR A 49 0.57 5.11 -1.25
C TYR A 49 -0.83 4.98 -1.86
N ALA A 50 -1.01 4.10 -2.84
CA ALA A 50 -2.32 3.80 -3.43
C ALA A 50 -3.31 3.25 -2.38
N ILE A 51 -2.88 2.31 -1.53
CA ILE A 51 -3.72 1.77 -0.44
C ILE A 51 -4.06 2.87 0.57
N PHE A 52 -3.09 3.73 0.94
CA PHE A 52 -3.35 4.88 1.79
C PHE A 52 -4.42 5.81 1.18
N GLN A 53 -4.27 6.19 -0.09
CA GLN A 53 -5.23 7.06 -0.78
C GLN A 53 -6.63 6.45 -0.83
N GLN A 54 -6.76 5.16 -1.17
CA GLN A 54 -8.03 4.46 -1.20
C GLN A 54 -8.67 4.41 0.20
N THR A 55 -7.89 4.09 1.23
CA THR A 55 -8.36 4.07 2.62
C THR A 55 -8.88 5.45 3.02
N TRP A 56 -8.08 6.48 2.81
CA TRP A 56 -8.45 7.85 3.16
C TRP A 56 -9.69 8.33 2.39
N GLN A 57 -9.79 8.00 1.10
CA GLN A 57 -10.96 8.32 0.29
C GLN A 57 -12.23 7.67 0.84
N ILE A 58 -12.19 6.37 1.16
CA ILE A 58 -13.35 5.64 1.72
C ILE A 58 -13.79 6.25 3.05
N LEU A 59 -12.84 6.54 3.95
CA LEU A 59 -13.11 7.18 5.23
C LEU A 59 -13.78 8.54 5.04
N SER A 60 -13.22 9.39 4.17
CA SER A 60 -13.75 10.73 3.87
C SER A 60 -15.14 10.69 3.24
N GLU A 61 -15.34 9.79 2.28
CA GLU A 61 -16.66 9.62 1.64
C GLU A 61 -17.72 9.10 2.64
N THR A 62 -17.33 8.20 3.56
CA THR A 62 -18.22 7.71 4.61
C THR A 62 -18.68 8.84 5.53
N VAL A 63 -17.78 9.77 5.86
CA VAL A 63 -18.14 10.97 6.66
C VAL A 63 -19.10 11.89 5.91
N MET A 64 -18.83 12.14 4.62
CA MET A 64 -19.59 13.12 3.83
C MET A 64 -20.95 12.62 3.38
N LYS A 65 -21.04 11.35 3.00
CA LYS A 65 -22.22 10.78 2.30
C LYS A 65 -22.90 9.64 3.06
N GLY A 66 -22.28 9.17 4.16
CA GLY A 66 -22.68 7.94 4.83
C GLY A 66 -22.37 6.70 3.98
N THR A 67 -22.99 5.58 4.33
CA THR A 67 -22.72 4.29 3.66
C THR A 67 -23.68 3.97 2.51
N ARG A 68 -24.74 4.77 2.32
CA ARG A 68 -25.87 4.47 1.44
C ARG A 68 -25.55 4.46 -0.06
N GLU A 69 -24.65 5.34 -0.52
CA GLU A 69 -24.35 5.44 -1.96
C GLU A 69 -23.49 4.28 -2.47
N LYS A 70 -22.74 3.60 -1.59
CA LYS A 70 -21.87 2.51 -1.97
C LYS A 70 -22.51 1.16 -1.66
N ARG A 71 -23.42 0.71 -2.53
CA ARG A 71 -23.89 -0.68 -2.56
C ARG A 71 -22.79 -1.59 -3.12
N PHE A 72 -21.75 -1.82 -2.35
CA PHE A 72 -20.78 -2.88 -2.63
C PHE A 72 -21.30 -4.18 -2.00
N GLY A 73 -22.37 -4.77 -2.50
CA GLY A 73 -22.84 -6.07 -2.02
C GLY A 73 -22.66 -6.30 -0.50
N LEU A 74 -22.32 -7.53 -0.11
CA LEU A 74 -21.99 -7.88 1.29
C LEU A 74 -20.53 -7.56 1.66
N ALA A 75 -19.69 -7.14 0.71
CA ALA A 75 -18.28 -6.84 0.94
C ALA A 75 -18.10 -5.36 1.28
N THR A 76 -17.39 -5.09 2.36
CA THR A 76 -16.99 -3.72 2.69
C THR A 76 -15.96 -3.21 1.69
N PRO A 77 -15.93 -1.90 1.38
CA PRO A 77 -14.97 -1.36 0.43
C PRO A 77 -13.51 -1.61 0.82
N PHE A 78 -13.22 -1.81 2.12
CA PHE A 78 -11.86 -2.10 2.61
C PHE A 78 -11.37 -3.51 2.26
N ASN A 79 -12.27 -4.48 2.04
CA ASN A 79 -11.90 -5.87 1.74
C ASN A 79 -11.18 -6.02 0.39
N ASN A 80 -11.38 -5.08 -0.54
CA ASN A 80 -10.80 -5.17 -1.89
C ASN A 80 -9.27 -5.11 -1.89
N PHE A 81 -8.66 -4.39 -0.95
CA PHE A 81 -7.21 -4.22 -0.88
C PHE A 81 -6.58 -4.78 0.41
N LEU A 82 -7.38 -5.36 1.29
CA LEU A 82 -6.89 -6.01 2.50
C LEU A 82 -5.86 -7.12 2.23
N PRO A 83 -6.04 -8.01 1.24
CA PRO A 83 -5.03 -9.01 0.91
C PRO A 83 -3.70 -8.38 0.47
N GLU A 84 -3.74 -7.35 -0.36
CA GLU A 84 -2.53 -6.65 -0.81
C GLU A 84 -1.85 -5.92 0.36
N ALA A 85 -2.62 -5.30 1.25
CA ALA A 85 -2.11 -4.66 2.45
C ALA A 85 -1.33 -5.63 3.34
N SER A 86 -1.77 -6.89 3.46
CA SER A 86 -1.11 -7.92 4.27
C SER A 86 0.31 -8.26 3.78
N PHE A 87 0.59 -8.08 2.49
CA PHE A 87 1.93 -8.30 1.91
C PHE A 87 2.82 -7.05 1.95
N LEU A 88 2.22 -5.85 1.90
CA LEU A 88 2.95 -4.59 1.78
C LEU A 88 3.27 -3.93 3.11
N PHE A 89 2.50 -4.23 4.15
CA PHE A 89 2.62 -3.63 5.46
C PHE A 89 2.82 -4.70 6.54
N GLY A 90 3.25 -4.29 7.74
CA GLY A 90 3.17 -5.15 8.91
C GLY A 90 1.72 -5.36 9.37
N GLU A 91 1.55 -6.15 10.41
CA GLU A 91 0.25 -6.55 10.97
C GLU A 91 -0.67 -5.38 11.36
N ASP A 92 -0.11 -4.21 11.67
CA ASP A 92 -0.85 -3.05 12.16
C ASP A 92 -1.76 -2.40 11.12
N ILE A 93 -1.38 -2.37 9.85
CA ILE A 93 -2.24 -1.81 8.79
C ILE A 93 -3.39 -2.75 8.43
N PRO A 94 -3.16 -4.06 8.18
CA PRO A 94 -4.26 -5.01 8.02
C PRO A 94 -5.23 -5.01 9.20
N HIS A 95 -4.73 -4.96 10.44
CA HIS A 95 -5.58 -4.87 11.63
C HIS A 95 -6.42 -3.59 11.64
N TYR A 96 -5.80 -2.45 11.33
CA TYR A 96 -6.50 -1.18 11.21
C TYR A 96 -7.59 -1.19 10.12
N LEU A 97 -7.31 -1.75 8.95
CA LEU A 97 -8.27 -1.89 7.86
C LEU A 97 -9.45 -2.81 8.22
N ASN A 98 -9.18 -3.88 8.98
CA ASN A 98 -10.23 -4.76 9.52
C ASN A 98 -11.12 -4.04 10.53
N GLU A 99 -10.55 -3.17 11.37
CA GLU A 99 -11.30 -2.34 12.30
C GLU A 99 -12.21 -1.35 11.54
N CYS A 100 -11.67 -0.67 10.51
CA CYS A 100 -12.43 0.19 9.63
C CYS A 100 -13.58 -0.57 8.94
N SER A 101 -13.30 -1.76 8.45
CA SER A 101 -14.28 -2.64 7.80
C SER A 101 -15.43 -3.03 8.72
N ARG A 102 -15.12 -3.42 9.97
CA ARG A 102 -16.11 -3.77 10.99
C ARG A 102 -17.03 -2.59 11.32
N ASN A 103 -16.42 -1.44 11.60
CA ASN A 103 -17.16 -0.22 11.96
C ASN A 103 -18.01 0.28 10.78
N TRP A 104 -17.52 0.10 9.56
CA TRP A 104 -18.27 0.43 8.35
C TRP A 104 -19.50 -0.47 8.17
N THR A 105 -19.36 -1.78 8.41
CA THR A 105 -20.46 -2.73 8.34
C THR A 105 -21.53 -2.43 9.40
N GLU A 106 -21.09 -2.10 10.62
CA GLU A 106 -22.00 -1.70 11.71
C GLU A 106 -22.75 -0.42 11.34
N LEU A 107 -22.05 0.61 10.85
CA LEU A 107 -22.67 1.86 10.42
C LEU A 107 -23.68 1.62 9.30
N TYR A 108 -23.35 0.78 8.33
CA TYR A 108 -24.26 0.42 7.23
C TYR A 108 -25.55 -0.24 7.73
N GLY A 109 -25.44 -1.18 8.65
CA GLY A 109 -26.60 -1.85 9.27
C GLY A 109 -27.47 -0.86 10.03
N LEU A 110 -26.89 -0.02 10.88
CA LEU A 110 -27.62 1.00 11.64
C LEU A 110 -28.30 2.04 10.73
N GLU A 111 -27.66 2.50 9.68
CA GLU A 111 -28.25 3.41 8.71
C GLU A 111 -29.41 2.75 7.95
N ALA A 112 -29.36 1.45 7.70
CA ALA A 112 -30.47 0.70 7.10
C ALA A 112 -31.65 0.59 8.06
N GLU A 113 -31.40 0.25 9.34
CA GLU A 113 -32.46 0.15 10.38
C GLU A 113 -33.12 1.49 10.68
N LEU A 114 -32.38 2.60 10.65
CA LEU A 114 -32.96 3.94 10.89
C LEU A 114 -33.93 4.40 9.79
N ASN A 115 -33.95 3.72 8.63
CA ASN A 115 -34.96 3.97 7.59
C ASN A 115 -36.31 3.34 7.96
N ASP A 116 -36.33 2.32 8.82
CA ASP A 116 -37.55 1.71 9.33
C ASP A 116 -38.11 2.55 10.48
N VAL A 117 -39.25 3.16 10.29
CA VAL A 117 -39.77 4.30 11.08
C VAL A 117 -40.17 3.98 12.53
N ALA A 118 -40.24 2.71 12.97
CA ALA A 118 -40.96 2.31 14.18
C ALA A 118 -40.25 1.31 15.11
N GLY A 119 -38.91 1.29 15.15
CA GLY A 119 -38.19 0.35 16.02
C GLY A 119 -38.04 0.84 17.49
N PRO A 120 -38.17 -0.03 18.52
CA PRO A 120 -38.04 0.32 19.93
C PRO A 120 -36.65 0.83 20.31
N ASP A 121 -35.61 0.49 19.52
CA ASP A 121 -34.21 0.87 19.78
C ASP A 121 -33.72 2.10 19.00
N ARG A 122 -34.65 2.83 18.38
CA ARG A 122 -34.30 3.94 17.46
C ARG A 122 -33.37 4.98 18.09
N GLN A 123 -33.63 5.40 19.33
CA GLN A 123 -32.80 6.39 20.01
C GLN A 123 -31.36 5.88 20.21
N LYS A 124 -31.20 4.64 20.64
CA LYS A 124 -29.92 3.98 20.79
C LYS A 124 -29.15 3.86 19.46
N ASN A 125 -29.89 3.53 18.37
CA ASN A 125 -29.30 3.43 17.04
C ASN A 125 -28.83 4.80 16.50
N ILE A 126 -29.57 5.88 16.81
CA ILE A 126 -29.14 7.26 16.47
C ILE A 126 -27.85 7.63 17.21
N GLU A 127 -27.78 7.37 18.50
CA GLU A 127 -26.58 7.66 19.32
C GLU A 127 -25.38 6.86 18.80
N ARG A 128 -25.55 5.57 18.51
CA ARG A 128 -24.49 4.72 17.99
C ARG A 128 -24.03 5.13 16.60
N THR A 129 -24.96 5.48 15.70
CA THR A 129 -24.67 6.02 14.38
C THR A 129 -23.84 7.30 14.47
N SER A 130 -24.22 8.20 15.37
CA SER A 130 -23.50 9.46 15.58
C SER A 130 -22.10 9.22 16.11
N ALA A 131 -21.92 8.29 17.04
CA ALA A 131 -20.61 7.90 17.58
C ALA A 131 -19.70 7.30 16.48
N LEU A 132 -20.25 6.42 15.64
CA LEU A 132 -19.49 5.84 14.51
C LEU A 132 -19.10 6.90 13.46
N ARG A 133 -19.98 7.83 13.14
CA ARG A 133 -19.66 8.93 12.23
C ARG A 133 -18.55 9.82 12.77
N LEU A 134 -18.57 10.12 14.07
CA LEU A 134 -17.49 10.85 14.72
C LEU A 134 -16.17 10.06 14.66
N TRP A 135 -16.21 8.76 14.93
CA TRP A 135 -15.06 7.88 14.80
C TRP A 135 -14.48 7.93 13.38
N PHE A 136 -15.31 7.81 12.33
CA PHE A 136 -14.84 7.91 10.94
C PHE A 136 -14.25 9.27 10.61
N PHE A 137 -14.81 10.35 11.16
CA PHE A 137 -14.24 11.69 11.01
C PHE A 137 -12.84 11.79 11.62
N GLU A 138 -12.64 11.25 12.82
CA GLU A 138 -11.33 11.21 13.49
C GLU A 138 -10.33 10.35 12.70
N GLN A 139 -10.77 9.20 12.17
CA GLN A 139 -9.92 8.38 11.33
C GLN A 139 -9.49 9.12 10.06
N ALA A 140 -10.41 9.77 9.36
CA ALA A 140 -10.10 10.51 8.14
C ALA A 140 -9.19 11.72 8.39
N SER A 141 -9.39 12.44 9.51
CA SER A 141 -8.70 13.70 9.80
C SER A 141 -7.29 13.49 10.36
N VAL A 142 -7.10 12.50 11.23
CA VAL A 142 -5.87 12.37 12.04
C VAL A 142 -5.25 10.97 11.93
N HIS A 143 -6.02 9.94 12.25
CA HIS A 143 -5.46 8.62 12.54
C HIS A 143 -4.97 7.88 11.30
N CYS A 144 -5.67 7.95 10.18
CA CYS A 144 -5.29 7.31 8.93
C CYS A 144 -3.89 7.75 8.49
N LYS A 145 -3.65 9.05 8.40
CA LYS A 145 -2.34 9.60 8.04
C LYS A 145 -1.25 9.16 9.02
N ALA A 146 -1.52 9.22 10.32
CA ALA A 146 -0.55 8.85 11.35
C ALA A 146 -0.13 7.37 11.24
N LYS A 147 -1.10 6.45 11.01
CA LYS A 147 -0.85 5.01 10.85
C LYS A 147 0.03 4.71 9.63
N PHE A 148 -0.21 5.36 8.50
CA PHE A 148 0.52 5.11 7.27
C PHE A 148 1.88 5.83 7.17
N THR A 149 2.09 6.92 7.92
CA THR A 149 3.29 7.77 7.80
C THR A 149 4.60 7.00 7.91
N LYS A 150 4.69 5.98 8.78
CA LYS A 150 5.93 5.20 8.94
C LYS A 150 6.28 4.33 7.73
N TYR A 151 5.33 4.03 6.87
CA TYR A 151 5.49 3.22 5.67
C TYR A 151 5.64 4.03 4.39
N LEU A 152 5.33 5.33 4.45
CA LEU A 152 5.39 6.27 3.33
C LEU A 152 6.63 7.19 3.41
N LYS A 153 7.67 6.77 4.13
CA LYS A 153 9.00 7.41 4.09
C LYS A 153 9.84 6.68 3.04
N LEU A 154 10.40 7.44 2.11
CA LEU A 154 11.43 7.01 1.15
C LEU A 154 12.80 6.98 1.82
#